data_2ae74eeae9b74aa1793b67d7860abc04
#
_entry.id   2ae74eeae9b74aa1793b67d7860abc04
#
_cell.length_a   1.000
_cell.length_b   1.000
_cell.length_c   1.000
_cell.angle_alpha   90.00
_cell.angle_beta   90.00
_cell.angle_gamma   90.00
#
_symmetry.space_group_name_H-M   'P 1'
#
loop_
_entity.id
_entity.type
_entity.pdbx_description
1 polymer ?
#
loop_
_entity_poly.entity_id
_entity_poly.type
_entity_poly.pdbx_seq_one_letter_code
_entity_poly.pdbx_strand_id
1 'polypeptide(L)'
;MQYLLMLFADENAGAAIPTDQMAAVMETMGAYQTALEKAGAFVMTSPLARTKDARTLRMAGGTMTQPAPGIFVNQGGELRVHDGPYAETREQLGGFYIIEAPDMEAAIDWAKKCPAAQWGPVEIRAMISGF
;
A
#
# COMPACT_ATOMS: atom_id res chain seq x y z
N MET A 1 -18.01 -5.39 -1.39
CA MET A 1 -17.27 -4.55 -0.45
C MET A 1 -15.79 -4.56 -0.83
N GLN A 2 -15.12 -3.45 -0.73
CA GLN A 2 -13.71 -3.35 -1.10
C GLN A 2 -12.79 -3.56 0.10
N TYR A 3 -11.66 -4.17 -0.17
CA TYR A 3 -10.61 -4.42 0.81
C TYR A 3 -9.26 -3.99 0.27
N LEU A 4 -8.47 -3.36 1.12
CA LEU A 4 -7.09 -2.99 0.84
C LEU A 4 -6.18 -4.08 1.40
N LEU A 5 -5.36 -4.65 0.54
CA LEU A 5 -4.31 -5.59 0.90
C LEU A 5 -2.97 -4.83 0.86
N MET A 6 -2.37 -4.63 2.02
CA MET A 6 -1.10 -3.92 2.15
C MET A 6 0.03 -4.93 2.22
N LEU A 7 0.95 -4.87 1.28
CA LEU A 7 2.03 -5.85 1.13
C LEU A 7 3.32 -5.30 1.75
N PHE A 8 3.76 -5.94 2.82
CA PHE A 8 4.99 -5.56 3.52
C PHE A 8 6.10 -6.58 3.24
N ALA A 9 7.31 -6.11 3.08
CA ALA A 9 8.48 -6.96 2.92
C ALA A 9 9.76 -6.16 3.21
N ASP A 10 10.85 -6.86 3.48
CA ASP A 10 12.16 -6.22 3.59
C ASP A 10 12.62 -5.77 2.19
N GLU A 11 12.57 -4.47 1.93
CA GLU A 11 12.93 -3.91 0.62
C GLU A 11 14.40 -4.06 0.28
N ASN A 12 15.27 -4.18 1.28
CA ASN A 12 16.70 -4.45 1.04
C ASN A 12 16.90 -5.86 0.49
N ALA A 13 16.19 -6.84 1.05
CA ALA A 13 16.20 -8.20 0.51
C ALA A 13 15.63 -8.23 -0.91
N GLY A 14 14.55 -7.49 -1.15
CA GLY A 14 13.96 -7.37 -2.48
C GLY A 14 14.92 -6.78 -3.51
N ALA A 15 15.65 -5.73 -3.13
CA ALA A 15 16.62 -5.09 -4.00
C ALA A 15 17.83 -6.00 -4.33
N ALA A 16 18.09 -7.00 -3.50
CA ALA A 16 19.18 -7.95 -3.71
C ALA A 16 18.81 -9.11 -4.64
N ILE A 17 17.53 -9.23 -5.04
CA ILE A 17 17.07 -10.29 -5.95
C ILE A 17 17.67 -10.07 -7.34
N PRO A 18 18.35 -11.10 -7.93
CA PRO A 18 18.86 -10.98 -9.29
C PRO A 18 17.77 -10.70 -10.32
N THR A 19 18.12 -10.00 -11.39
CA THR A 19 17.15 -9.54 -12.40
C THR A 19 16.34 -10.68 -13.03
N ASP A 20 16.96 -11.82 -13.29
CA ASP A 20 16.28 -13.00 -13.86
C ASP A 20 15.27 -13.61 -12.87
N GLN A 21 15.60 -13.63 -11.59
CA GLN A 21 14.67 -14.08 -10.54
C GLN A 21 13.55 -13.07 -10.33
N MET A 22 13.84 -11.78 -10.42
CA MET A 22 12.83 -10.74 -10.32
C MET A 22 11.80 -10.84 -11.45
N ALA A 23 12.24 -11.20 -12.67
CA ALA A 23 11.30 -11.41 -13.78
C ALA A 23 10.30 -12.52 -13.47
N ALA A 24 10.75 -13.62 -12.85
CA ALA A 24 9.87 -14.71 -12.42
C ALA A 24 8.89 -14.27 -11.32
N VAL A 25 9.33 -13.44 -10.38
CA VAL A 25 8.48 -12.85 -9.34
C VAL A 25 7.38 -12.00 -9.96
N MET A 26 7.74 -11.14 -10.91
CA MET A 26 6.78 -10.27 -11.59
C MET A 26 5.78 -11.06 -12.42
N GLU A 27 6.20 -12.13 -13.07
CA GLU A 27 5.31 -13.02 -13.80
C GLU A 27 4.30 -13.68 -12.86
N THR A 28 4.76 -14.14 -11.70
CA THR A 28 3.89 -14.75 -10.68
C THR A 28 2.88 -13.76 -10.14
N MET A 29 3.28 -12.52 -9.87
CA MET A 29 2.36 -11.46 -9.44
C MET A 29 1.35 -11.12 -10.54
N GLY A 30 1.77 -11.11 -11.80
CA GLY A 30 0.87 -10.91 -12.93
C GLY A 30 -0.18 -12.03 -13.06
N ALA A 31 0.21 -13.27 -12.80
CA ALA A 31 -0.72 -14.40 -12.79
C ALA A 31 -1.76 -14.26 -11.68
N TYR A 32 -1.36 -13.78 -10.52
CA TYR A 32 -2.28 -13.50 -9.41
C TYR A 32 -3.30 -12.43 -9.80
N GLN A 33 -2.86 -11.33 -10.39
CA GLN A 33 -3.75 -10.29 -10.89
C GLN A 33 -4.76 -10.85 -11.89
N THR A 34 -4.30 -11.67 -12.84
CA THR A 34 -5.18 -12.30 -13.82
C THR A 34 -6.25 -13.17 -13.15
N ALA A 35 -5.89 -13.90 -12.09
CA ALA A 35 -6.85 -14.70 -11.34
C ALA A 35 -7.91 -13.82 -10.66
N LEU A 36 -7.49 -12.70 -10.07
CA LEU A 36 -8.42 -11.71 -9.49
C LEU A 36 -9.35 -11.13 -10.56
N GLU A 37 -8.83 -10.79 -11.72
CA GLU A 37 -9.62 -10.23 -12.83
C GLU A 37 -10.68 -11.23 -13.32
N LYS A 38 -10.28 -12.48 -13.49
CA LYS A 38 -11.20 -13.54 -13.93
C LYS A 38 -12.33 -13.80 -12.92
N ALA A 39 -12.04 -13.62 -11.64
CA ALA A 39 -13.04 -13.78 -10.58
C ALA A 39 -13.91 -12.54 -10.37
N GLY A 40 -13.65 -11.44 -11.09
CA GLY A 40 -14.34 -10.17 -10.88
C GLY A 40 -13.94 -9.48 -9.57
N ALA A 41 -12.83 -9.87 -8.98
CA ALA A 41 -12.38 -9.35 -7.68
C ALA A 41 -11.33 -8.25 -7.79
N PHE A 42 -10.73 -8.05 -8.94
CA PHE A 42 -9.68 -7.05 -9.13
C PHE A 42 -10.25 -5.64 -9.24
N VAL A 43 -9.68 -4.71 -8.45
CA VAL A 43 -10.00 -3.29 -8.57
C VAL A 43 -8.76 -2.51 -8.99
N MET A 44 -7.69 -2.61 -8.22
CA MET A 44 -6.47 -1.84 -8.48
C MET A 44 -5.26 -2.49 -7.81
N THR A 45 -4.08 -2.26 -8.36
CA THR A 45 -2.81 -2.61 -7.73
C THR A 45 -1.73 -1.62 -8.15
N SER A 46 -0.77 -1.42 -7.29
CA SER A 46 0.45 -0.70 -7.63
C SER A 46 1.59 -1.14 -6.72
N PRO A 47 2.79 -1.34 -7.27
CA PRO A 47 4.00 -1.33 -6.48
C PRO A 47 4.30 0.11 -6.05
N LEU A 48 5.01 0.27 -4.95
CA LEU A 48 5.45 1.57 -4.45
C LEU A 48 6.96 1.69 -4.60
N ALA A 49 7.43 2.93 -4.80
CA ALA A 49 8.86 3.23 -4.75
C ALA A 49 9.41 2.92 -3.35
N ARG A 50 10.71 2.74 -3.25
CA ARG A 50 11.37 2.44 -1.97
C ARG A 50 11.20 3.58 -0.99
N THR A 51 11.23 3.24 0.31
CA THR A 51 11.02 4.22 1.38
C THR A 51 12.06 5.33 1.43
N LYS A 52 13.26 5.13 0.87
CA LYS A 52 14.26 6.20 0.73
C LYS A 52 13.75 7.39 -0.08
N ASP A 53 12.79 7.16 -0.99
CA ASP A 53 12.20 8.19 -1.82
C ASP A 53 10.89 8.75 -1.22
N ALA A 54 10.48 8.23 -0.08
CA ALA A 54 9.30 8.71 0.62
C ALA A 54 9.57 10.06 1.29
N ARG A 55 8.50 10.80 1.50
CA ARG A 55 8.51 12.03 2.29
C ARG A 55 7.37 11.95 3.27
N THR A 56 7.66 12.28 4.52
CA THR A 56 6.63 12.31 5.56
C THR A 56 6.46 13.73 6.04
N LEU A 57 5.23 14.18 6.04
CA LEU A 57 4.84 15.52 6.44
C LEU A 57 4.10 15.45 7.77
N ARG A 58 4.43 16.37 8.68
CA ARG A 58 3.71 16.55 9.93
C ARG A 58 3.47 18.03 10.16
N MET A 59 2.22 18.37 10.47
CA MET A 59 1.83 19.72 10.85
C MET A 59 1.66 19.77 12.37
N ALA A 60 2.28 20.74 13.03
CA ALA A 60 2.22 20.88 14.48
C ALA A 60 1.65 22.26 14.87
N GLY A 61 0.64 22.26 15.75
CA GLY A 61 0.01 23.48 16.24
C GLY A 61 -0.73 24.26 15.17
N GLY A 62 -0.90 25.56 15.42
CA GLY A 62 -1.56 26.47 14.49
C GLY A 62 -3.07 26.33 14.44
N THR A 63 -3.67 27.05 13.53
CA THR A 63 -5.11 27.06 13.29
C THR A 63 -5.40 26.77 11.84
N MET A 64 -6.31 25.85 11.57
CA MET A 64 -6.73 25.54 10.22
C MET A 64 -7.68 26.63 9.70
N THR A 65 -7.39 27.15 8.53
CA THR A 65 -8.25 28.10 7.81
C THR A 65 -8.58 27.57 6.44
N GLN A 66 -9.65 28.08 5.85
CA GLN A 66 -10.09 27.68 4.52
C GLN A 66 -10.18 28.91 3.61
N PRO A 67 -9.06 29.31 2.95
CA PRO A 67 -9.05 30.48 2.06
C PRO A 67 -9.88 30.32 0.79
N ALA A 68 -10.19 29.09 0.40
CA ALA A 68 -11.06 28.78 -0.73
C ALA A 68 -11.76 27.44 -0.46
N PRO A 69 -12.89 27.15 -1.14
CA PRO A 69 -13.59 25.87 -0.94
C PRO A 69 -12.67 24.67 -1.15
N GLY A 70 -12.59 23.79 -0.14
CA GLY A 70 -11.75 22.58 -0.18
C GLY A 70 -10.26 22.82 0.01
N ILE A 71 -9.81 24.06 0.16
CA ILE A 71 -8.41 24.39 0.38
C ILE A 71 -8.20 24.79 1.82
N PHE A 72 -7.46 23.99 2.56
CA PHE A 72 -7.19 24.21 3.97
C PHE A 72 -5.74 24.59 4.19
N VAL A 73 -5.50 25.61 4.99
CA VAL A 73 -4.16 26.12 5.30
C VAL A 73 -4.00 26.18 6.81
N ASN A 74 -2.86 25.72 7.30
CA ASN A 74 -2.50 25.89 8.69
C ASN A 74 -1.80 27.25 8.87
N GLN A 75 -2.36 28.12 9.71
CA GLN A 75 -1.77 29.40 10.05
C GLN A 75 -1.12 29.36 11.43
N GLY A 76 0.12 29.80 11.52
CA GLY A 76 0.86 29.90 12.77
C GLY A 76 1.45 28.58 13.28
N GLY A 77 1.19 27.48 12.62
CA GLY A 77 1.77 26.19 12.96
C GLY A 77 3.12 25.98 12.32
N GLU A 78 3.71 24.81 12.58
CA GLU A 78 4.97 24.38 12.03
C GLU A 78 4.79 23.19 11.13
N LEU A 79 5.22 23.32 9.87
CA LEU A 79 5.28 22.20 8.93
C LEU A 79 6.66 21.54 9.07
N ARG A 80 6.66 20.23 9.30
CA ARG A 80 7.85 19.40 9.27
C ARG A 80 7.73 18.39 8.16
N VAL A 81 8.73 18.37 7.29
CA VAL A 81 8.84 17.37 6.23
C VAL A 81 10.17 16.66 6.43
N HIS A 82 10.15 15.33 6.55
CA HIS A 82 11.39 14.57 6.60
C HIS A 82 11.45 13.55 5.47
N ASP A 83 12.67 13.25 5.05
CA ASP A 83 12.94 12.24 4.04
C ASP A 83 12.79 10.87 4.68
N GLY A 84 11.98 10.04 4.07
CA GLY A 84 11.77 8.69 4.55
C GLY A 84 10.33 8.41 4.99
N PRO A 85 10.05 7.17 5.42
CA PRO A 85 8.72 6.73 5.79
C PRO A 85 8.30 7.28 7.16
N TYR A 86 6.98 7.23 7.44
CA TYR A 86 6.43 7.60 8.74
C TYR A 86 7.04 6.80 9.88
N ALA A 87 7.19 5.50 9.69
CA ALA A 87 7.82 4.62 10.67
C ALA A 87 8.99 3.86 10.01
N GLU A 88 10.12 3.83 10.69
CA GLU A 88 11.24 3.01 10.28
C GLU A 88 11.03 1.60 10.81
N THR A 89 10.87 0.65 9.90
CA THR A 89 10.57 -0.74 10.20
C THR A 89 11.50 -1.66 9.42
N ARG A 90 11.59 -2.91 9.86
CA ARG A 90 12.36 -3.92 9.15
C ARG A 90 11.68 -4.37 7.86
N GLU A 91 10.36 -4.30 7.84
CA GLU A 91 9.55 -4.61 6.67
C GLU A 91 8.76 -3.37 6.29
N GLN A 92 8.84 -2.98 5.02
CA GLN A 92 8.27 -1.75 4.51
C GLN A 92 7.07 -2.05 3.62
N LEU A 93 6.12 -1.13 3.56
CA LEU A 93 5.01 -1.20 2.62
C LEU A 93 5.58 -1.04 1.19
N GLY A 94 5.51 -2.11 0.42
CA GLY A 94 6.08 -2.15 -0.93
C GLY A 94 5.05 -2.15 -2.05
N GLY A 95 3.78 -2.32 -1.73
CA GLY A 95 2.71 -2.32 -2.72
C GLY A 95 1.36 -2.64 -2.10
N PHE A 96 0.34 -2.62 -2.91
CA PHE A 96 -1.01 -2.93 -2.43
C PHE A 96 -1.90 -3.49 -3.54
N TYR A 97 -2.96 -4.18 -3.14
CA TYR A 97 -4.10 -4.52 -3.98
C TYR A 97 -5.36 -3.96 -3.36
N ILE A 98 -6.27 -3.49 -4.20
CA ILE A 98 -7.66 -3.25 -3.80
C ILE A 98 -8.49 -4.31 -4.51
N ILE A 99 -9.28 -5.05 -3.73
CA ILE A 99 -10.11 -6.15 -4.24
C ILE A 99 -11.56 -6.01 -3.82
N GLU A 100 -12.46 -6.62 -4.60
CA GLU A 100 -13.83 -6.84 -4.21
C GLU A 100 -13.97 -8.21 -3.57
N ALA A 101 -14.61 -8.28 -2.42
CA ALA A 101 -14.95 -9.54 -1.76
C ALA A 101 -16.22 -9.35 -0.93
N PRO A 102 -17.01 -10.41 -0.72
CA PRO A 102 -18.26 -10.30 0.04
C PRO A 102 -18.04 -10.03 1.53
N ASP A 103 -16.93 -10.52 2.09
CA ASP A 103 -16.59 -10.37 3.51
C ASP A 103 -15.10 -10.50 3.74
N MET A 104 -14.67 -10.28 4.98
CA MET A 104 -13.27 -10.36 5.38
C MET A 104 -12.68 -11.76 5.16
N GLU A 105 -13.44 -12.82 5.40
CA GLU A 105 -12.93 -14.18 5.19
C GLU A 105 -12.60 -14.45 3.73
N ALA A 106 -13.43 -13.98 2.81
CA ALA A 106 -13.13 -14.07 1.37
C ALA A 106 -11.91 -13.24 1.00
N ALA A 107 -11.75 -12.05 1.61
CA ALA A 107 -10.56 -11.22 1.41
C ALA A 107 -9.29 -11.92 1.93
N ILE A 108 -9.37 -12.59 3.08
CA ILE A 108 -8.27 -13.39 3.63
C ILE A 108 -7.92 -14.54 2.69
N ASP A 109 -8.91 -15.20 2.12
CA ASP A 109 -8.68 -16.29 1.17
C ASP A 109 -7.92 -15.80 -0.07
N TRP A 110 -8.25 -14.62 -0.57
CA TRP A 110 -7.49 -13.99 -1.65
C TRP A 110 -6.07 -13.61 -1.22
N ALA A 111 -5.91 -13.05 -0.02
CA ALA A 111 -4.59 -12.68 0.50
C ALA A 111 -3.68 -13.90 0.66
N LYS A 112 -4.21 -15.04 1.09
CA LYS A 112 -3.45 -16.30 1.18
C LYS A 112 -2.87 -16.74 -0.16
N LYS A 113 -3.54 -16.43 -1.25
CA LYS A 113 -3.15 -16.79 -2.62
C LYS A 113 -2.18 -15.79 -3.22
N CYS A 114 -2.01 -14.63 -2.60
CA CYS A 114 -1.07 -13.62 -3.08
C CYS A 114 0.36 -14.11 -2.91
N PRO A 115 1.17 -14.15 -3.98
CA PRO A 115 2.57 -14.58 -3.87
C PRO A 115 3.36 -13.75 -2.84
N ALA A 116 3.04 -12.47 -2.69
CA ALA A 116 3.72 -11.60 -1.73
C ALA A 116 3.57 -12.06 -0.28
N ALA A 117 2.55 -12.85 0.05
CA ALA A 117 2.38 -13.43 1.38
C ALA A 117 3.50 -14.41 1.75
N GLN A 118 4.27 -14.89 0.76
CA GLN A 118 5.43 -15.75 0.99
C GLN A 118 6.68 -14.96 1.42
N TRP A 119 6.69 -13.64 1.19
CA TRP A 119 7.87 -12.80 1.42
C TRP A 119 7.69 -11.80 2.55
N GLY A 120 6.49 -11.65 3.07
CA GLY A 120 6.20 -10.74 4.14
C GLY A 120 4.73 -10.74 4.53
N PRO A 121 4.37 -10.01 5.57
CA PRO A 121 2.97 -9.93 6.00
C PRO A 121 2.09 -9.18 5.01
N VAL A 122 0.83 -9.56 4.98
CA VAL A 122 -0.22 -8.86 4.25
C VAL A 122 -1.24 -8.37 5.26
N GLU A 123 -1.36 -7.06 5.40
CA GLU A 123 -2.37 -6.45 6.25
C GLU A 123 -3.62 -6.17 5.42
N ILE A 124 -4.78 -6.60 5.90
CA ILE A 124 -6.04 -6.46 5.19
C ILE A 124 -6.92 -5.47 5.93
N ARG A 125 -7.37 -4.43 5.23
CA ARG A 125 -8.26 -3.41 5.79
C ARG A 125 -9.53 -3.31 4.95
N ALA A 126 -10.68 -3.42 5.58
CA ALA A 126 -11.95 -3.13 4.91
C ALA A 126 -12.01 -1.63 4.55
N MET A 127 -12.45 -1.34 3.35
CA MET A 127 -12.61 0.05 2.90
C MET A 127 -14.05 0.49 3.18
N ILE A 128 -14.18 1.58 3.94
CA ILE A 128 -15.48 2.11 4.31
C ILE A 128 -15.98 2.97 3.15
N SER A 129 -17.21 2.71 2.71
CA SER A 129 -17.87 3.52 1.69
C SER A 129 -18.95 4.40 2.32
N GLY A 130 -19.29 5.48 1.65
CA GLY A 130 -20.45 6.29 2.04
C GLY A 130 -20.17 7.42 3.00
N PHE A 131 -18.99 7.97 2.97
CA PHE A 131 -18.76 9.25 3.64
C PHE A 131 -19.26 10.39 2.78
#